data_25ec9f4845a5c37d81d0b58be469057e
#
_entry.id   25ec9f4845a5c37d81d0b58be469057e
#
_cell.length_a   1.000
_cell.length_b   1.000
_cell.length_c   1.000
_cell.angle_alpha   90.00
_cell.angle_beta   90.00
_cell.angle_gamma   90.00
#
_symmetry.space_group_name_H-M   'P 1'
#
loop_
_entity.id
_entity.type
_entity.pdbx_description
1 polymer ?
#
loop_
_entity_poly.entity_id
_entity_poly.type
_entity_poly.pdbx_seq_one_letter_code
_entity_poly.pdbx_strand_id
1 'polypeptide(L)'
;FYLEDTLNKNHPLFILSNRIDWQLFEDAFAPLYCTTNGRPAKPIRLMVGLLILKHLRNVSDESVVEQWTENLYYQYFCGLQQFSTDPPCASSDLTHFRKRIGEAGIELIFKESIRINGKDGDDSDVSVDTTVQEKNITFPTDSKLHKKIIKKCLDISKKESITLRQTYTRTLKKLSVDQRFRNHPKNKGKARKADRKVKTIAGRLVRELQRHLGESSVYQKFFDLFERVLAQKRNSKSKVYSLHEPDVVCISKGKEHKKFEFGNKVSVVITRKTGVLLGALGFRNEFDGHTLQPALAQVEKLTGKAPKTAAVDRGYRGNIKIGETSIL
;
A
#
# COMPACT_ATOMS: atom_id res chain seq x y z
N PHE A 1 12.42 15.54 35.30
CA PHE A 1 12.25 14.09 35.19
C PHE A 1 12.57 13.67 33.74
N TYR A 2 13.81 13.22 33.51
CA TYR A 2 14.22 12.84 32.16
C TYR A 2 13.88 11.38 31.88
N LEU A 3 13.35 11.11 30.71
CA LEU A 3 13.00 9.75 30.27
C LEU A 3 14.21 8.81 30.25
N GLU A 4 15.37 9.32 29.84
CA GLU A 4 16.61 8.55 29.78
C GLU A 4 17.04 7.97 31.13
N ASP A 5 16.79 8.70 32.23
CA ASP A 5 17.14 8.27 33.59
C ASP A 5 16.12 7.30 34.19
N THR A 6 14.89 7.31 33.67
CA THR A 6 13.79 6.53 34.21
C THR A 6 13.62 5.19 33.51
N LEU A 7 13.96 5.13 32.21
CA LEU A 7 13.70 3.97 31.39
C LEU A 7 14.76 2.85 31.62
N ASN A 8 14.28 1.61 31.51
CA ASN A 8 15.19 0.46 31.51
C ASN A 8 16.04 0.46 30.23
N LYS A 9 17.35 0.65 30.39
CA LYS A 9 18.34 0.70 29.30
C LYS A 9 18.46 -0.60 28.51
N ASN A 10 18.04 -1.72 29.10
CA ASN A 10 18.02 -3.04 28.43
C ASN A 10 16.73 -3.28 27.63
N HIS A 11 15.78 -2.34 27.65
CA HIS A 11 14.55 -2.50 26.87
C HIS A 11 14.84 -2.40 25.35
N PRO A 12 14.27 -3.29 24.52
CA PRO A 12 14.56 -3.33 23.08
C PRO A 12 14.38 -1.99 22.34
N LEU A 13 13.35 -1.21 22.67
CA LEU A 13 13.14 0.10 22.05
C LEU A 13 14.18 1.14 22.51
N PHE A 14 14.68 1.05 23.75
CA PHE A 14 15.76 1.91 24.22
C PHE A 14 17.06 1.62 23.44
N ILE A 15 17.42 0.34 23.32
CA ILE A 15 18.58 -0.10 22.56
C ILE A 15 18.45 0.30 21.08
N LEU A 16 17.28 0.06 20.48
CA LEU A 16 17.04 0.40 19.08
C LEU A 16 17.13 1.91 18.84
N SER A 17 16.56 2.73 19.74
CA SER A 17 16.62 4.20 19.67
C SER A 17 18.06 4.72 19.59
N ASN A 18 19.00 4.08 20.31
CA ASN A 18 20.40 4.47 20.36
C ASN A 18 21.27 3.86 19.24
N ARG A 19 20.73 2.88 18.49
CA ARG A 19 21.43 2.30 17.31
C ARG A 19 21.10 3.01 16.01
N ILE A 20 19.92 3.63 15.93
CA ILE A 20 19.47 4.37 14.74
C ILE A 20 20.29 5.66 14.59
N ASP A 21 20.77 5.89 13.39
CA ASP A 21 21.37 7.17 13.00
C ASP A 21 20.26 8.16 12.65
N TRP A 22 19.78 8.88 13.67
CA TRP A 22 18.71 9.87 13.48
C TRP A 22 19.15 11.08 12.65
N GLN A 23 20.45 11.43 12.67
CA GLN A 23 21.00 12.53 11.90
C GLN A 23 20.87 12.27 10.40
N LEU A 24 21.05 11.02 9.97
CA LEU A 24 20.83 10.60 8.58
C LEU A 24 19.44 11.03 8.06
N PHE A 25 18.41 10.89 8.90
CA PHE A 25 17.05 11.27 8.51
C PHE A 25 16.81 12.77 8.58
N GLU A 26 17.41 13.46 9.56
CA GLU A 26 17.34 14.92 9.62
C GLU A 26 17.95 15.54 8.36
N ASP A 27 19.16 15.11 7.97
CA ASP A 27 19.87 15.62 6.80
C ASP A 27 19.09 15.35 5.49
N ALA A 28 18.48 14.16 5.38
CA ALA A 28 17.75 13.77 4.18
C ALA A 28 16.37 14.46 4.06
N PHE A 29 15.68 14.70 5.18
CA PHE A 29 14.28 15.13 5.13
C PHE A 29 14.06 16.58 5.50
N ALA A 30 14.97 17.25 6.23
CA ALA A 30 14.87 18.68 6.54
C ALA A 30 14.73 19.54 5.27
N PRO A 31 15.49 19.29 4.16
CA PRO A 31 15.35 20.06 2.94
C PRO A 31 13.97 19.97 2.25
N LEU A 32 13.15 18.98 2.62
CA LEU A 32 11.80 18.82 2.10
C LEU A 32 10.78 19.77 2.75
N TYR A 33 11.20 20.54 3.77
CA TYR A 33 10.35 21.47 4.51
C TYR A 33 10.79 22.92 4.27
N CYS A 34 9.81 23.81 4.20
CA CYS A 34 10.08 25.24 4.16
C CYS A 34 10.33 25.76 5.59
N THR A 35 11.43 26.48 5.78
CA THR A 35 11.84 27.04 7.06
C THR A 35 11.17 28.38 7.39
N THR A 36 10.65 29.08 6.38
CA THR A 36 10.23 30.48 6.50
C THR A 36 8.73 30.71 6.33
N ASN A 37 7.98 29.72 5.89
CA ASN A 37 6.55 29.88 5.60
C ASN A 37 5.69 28.71 6.09
N GLY A 38 4.53 29.02 6.66
CA GLY A 38 3.54 28.03 7.10
C GLY A 38 3.72 27.61 8.56
N ARG A 39 2.97 26.57 8.96
CA ARG A 39 3.09 25.97 10.29
C ARG A 39 4.45 25.27 10.41
N PRO A 40 5.16 25.42 11.55
CA PRO A 40 6.41 24.71 11.79
C PRO A 40 6.27 23.21 11.57
N ALA A 41 7.27 22.62 10.93
CA ALA A 41 7.31 21.18 10.72
C ALA A 41 7.38 20.43 12.06
N LYS A 42 6.77 19.27 12.15
CA LYS A 42 7.01 18.35 13.27
C LYS A 42 8.45 17.83 13.19
N PRO A 43 9.11 17.58 14.33
CA PRO A 43 10.46 17.03 14.34
C PRO A 43 10.56 15.77 13.46
N ILE A 44 11.59 15.67 12.66
CA ILE A 44 11.75 14.52 11.72
C ILE A 44 11.91 13.22 12.48
N ARG A 45 12.69 13.22 13.58
CA ARG A 45 12.82 12.05 14.46
C ARG A 45 11.47 11.58 14.99
N LEU A 46 10.57 12.50 15.35
CA LEU A 46 9.21 12.15 15.78
C LEU A 46 8.46 11.41 14.65
N MET A 47 8.47 11.96 13.44
CA MET A 47 7.70 11.41 12.33
C MET A 47 8.25 10.07 11.85
N VAL A 48 9.56 9.95 11.74
CA VAL A 48 10.25 8.67 11.40
C VAL A 48 10.04 7.65 12.52
N GLY A 49 10.17 8.06 13.78
CA GLY A 49 9.98 7.21 14.95
C GLY A 49 8.57 6.61 15.00
N LEU A 50 7.54 7.44 14.81
CA LEU A 50 6.15 6.97 14.74
C LEU A 50 5.93 6.01 13.56
N LEU A 51 6.54 6.27 12.41
CA LEU A 51 6.43 5.41 11.24
C LEU A 51 7.08 4.03 11.50
N ILE A 52 8.25 3.99 12.13
CA ILE A 52 8.92 2.74 12.52
C ILE A 52 8.08 1.99 13.56
N LEU A 53 7.64 2.67 14.62
CA LEU A 53 6.82 2.08 15.69
C LEU A 53 5.52 1.49 15.16
N LYS A 54 4.85 2.20 14.26
CA LYS A 54 3.63 1.71 13.61
C LYS A 54 3.86 0.35 12.94
N HIS A 55 4.91 0.22 12.17
CA HIS A 55 5.23 -1.02 11.46
C HIS A 55 5.72 -2.11 12.41
N LEU A 56 6.56 -1.76 13.39
CA LEU A 56 7.08 -2.68 14.39
C LEU A 56 5.95 -3.31 15.23
N ARG A 57 4.88 -2.54 15.50
CA ARG A 57 3.73 -2.98 16.30
C ARG A 57 2.53 -3.41 15.46
N ASN A 58 2.59 -3.25 14.14
CA ASN A 58 1.51 -3.56 13.20
C ASN A 58 0.18 -2.90 13.57
N VAL A 59 0.21 -1.58 13.83
CA VAL A 59 -0.94 -0.78 14.24
C VAL A 59 -1.30 0.28 13.19
N SER A 60 -2.47 0.92 13.32
CA SER A 60 -2.89 2.03 12.45
C SER A 60 -2.17 3.35 12.80
N ASP A 61 -2.28 4.37 11.93
CA ASP A 61 -1.74 5.70 12.19
C ASP A 61 -2.40 6.34 13.42
N GLU A 62 -3.70 6.14 13.59
CA GLU A 62 -4.45 6.61 14.76
C GLU A 62 -3.94 5.93 16.05
N SER A 63 -3.83 4.60 15.98
CA SER A 63 -3.44 3.81 17.16
C SER A 63 -2.00 4.08 17.61
N VAL A 64 -1.04 4.29 16.70
CA VAL A 64 0.33 4.59 17.12
C VAL A 64 0.44 5.97 17.78
N VAL A 65 -0.33 6.95 17.30
CA VAL A 65 -0.38 8.30 17.90
C VAL A 65 -1.01 8.24 19.30
N GLU A 66 -2.09 7.47 19.47
CA GLU A 66 -2.75 7.25 20.77
C GLU A 66 -1.81 6.53 21.74
N GLN A 67 -1.24 5.40 21.35
CA GLN A 67 -0.29 4.64 22.18
C GLN A 67 0.95 5.46 22.58
N TRP A 68 1.37 6.39 21.73
CA TRP A 68 2.52 7.25 22.04
C TRP A 68 2.27 8.14 23.26
N THR A 69 1.04 8.63 23.46
CA THR A 69 0.70 9.48 24.62
C THR A 69 0.79 8.75 25.96
N GLU A 70 0.67 7.44 25.93
CA GLU A 70 0.66 6.57 27.12
C GLU A 70 1.99 5.83 27.34
N ASN A 71 2.90 5.82 26.35
CA ASN A 71 4.08 4.98 26.38
C ASN A 71 5.39 5.77 26.43
N LEU A 72 6.05 5.75 27.56
CA LEU A 72 7.33 6.42 27.82
C LEU A 72 8.43 5.99 26.83
N TYR A 73 8.48 4.70 26.47
CA TYR A 73 9.48 4.18 25.51
C TYR A 73 9.22 4.69 24.10
N TYR A 74 7.95 4.89 23.71
CA TYR A 74 7.61 5.48 22.41
C TYR A 74 8.02 6.94 22.34
N GLN A 75 7.82 7.68 23.43
CA GLN A 75 8.21 9.10 23.53
C GLN A 75 9.72 9.25 23.43
N TYR A 76 10.47 8.46 24.22
CA TYR A 76 11.93 8.44 24.17
C TYR A 76 12.45 8.04 22.77
N PHE A 77 11.88 7.00 22.17
CA PHE A 77 12.23 6.56 20.83
C PHE A 77 12.04 7.67 19.78
N CYS A 78 10.96 8.43 19.91
CA CYS A 78 10.65 9.56 19.05
C CYS A 78 11.40 10.86 19.42
N GLY A 79 12.31 10.84 20.40
CA GLY A 79 13.22 11.93 20.71
C GLY A 79 12.76 12.89 21.80
N LEU A 80 11.68 12.58 22.54
CA LEU A 80 11.32 13.36 23.70
C LEU A 80 12.29 13.09 24.86
N GLN A 81 12.60 14.15 25.57
CA GLN A 81 13.41 14.10 26.80
C GLN A 81 12.55 13.97 28.06
N GLN A 82 11.36 14.50 28.03
CA GLN A 82 10.40 14.51 29.15
C GLN A 82 9.07 13.93 28.70
N PHE A 83 8.35 13.34 29.64
CA PHE A 83 7.02 12.79 29.39
C PHE A 83 6.00 13.88 29.02
N SER A 84 5.20 13.61 28.02
CA SER A 84 4.07 14.46 27.61
C SER A 84 2.81 13.62 27.43
N THR A 85 1.67 14.15 27.85
CA THR A 85 0.36 13.57 27.64
C THR A 85 -0.33 14.09 26.37
N ASP A 86 0.24 15.13 25.76
CA ASP A 86 -0.33 15.75 24.58
C ASP A 86 -0.04 14.91 23.32
N PRO A 87 -1.01 14.73 22.41
CA PRO A 87 -0.77 14.05 21.15
C PRO A 87 0.34 14.72 20.35
N PRO A 88 1.33 13.96 19.84
CA PRO A 88 2.50 14.52 19.16
C PRO A 88 2.14 15.17 17.83
N CYS A 89 1.13 14.62 17.14
CA CYS A 89 0.65 15.06 15.82
C CYS A 89 -0.76 14.50 15.56
N ALA A 90 -1.41 14.97 14.50
CA ALA A 90 -2.60 14.30 13.98
C ALA A 90 -2.19 13.01 13.20
N SER A 91 -3.03 11.99 13.21
CA SER A 91 -2.77 10.75 12.44
C SER A 91 -2.60 11.02 10.93
N SER A 92 -3.31 12.03 10.40
CA SER A 92 -3.18 12.50 9.02
C SER A 92 -1.77 13.02 8.69
N ASP A 93 -1.03 13.54 9.67
CA ASP A 93 0.32 14.07 9.47
C ASP A 93 1.28 12.95 9.02
N LEU A 94 1.09 11.72 9.52
CA LEU A 94 1.84 10.54 9.05
C LEU A 94 1.57 10.23 7.57
N THR A 95 0.34 10.40 7.11
CA THR A 95 0.00 10.26 5.69
C THR A 95 0.67 11.33 4.84
N HIS A 96 0.68 12.58 5.30
CA HIS A 96 1.36 13.68 4.62
C HIS A 96 2.89 13.49 4.62
N PHE A 97 3.45 13.02 5.73
CA PHE A 97 4.87 12.72 5.84
C PHE A 97 5.31 11.64 4.85
N ARG A 98 4.61 10.48 4.81
CA ARG A 98 4.91 9.41 3.82
C ARG A 98 4.87 9.91 2.38
N LYS A 99 3.90 10.75 2.03
CA LYS A 99 3.83 11.35 0.69
C LYS A 99 4.99 12.29 0.40
N ARG A 100 5.47 13.02 1.41
CA ARG A 100 6.56 13.99 1.29
C ARG A 100 7.91 13.32 1.12
N ILE A 101 8.23 12.32 1.94
CA ILE A 101 9.51 11.59 1.82
C ILE A 101 9.53 10.66 0.60
N GLY A 102 8.35 10.24 0.10
CA GLY A 102 8.20 9.40 -1.07
C GLY A 102 8.87 8.04 -0.95
N GLU A 103 9.09 7.39 -2.08
CA GLU A 103 9.72 6.08 -2.16
C GLU A 103 11.18 6.12 -1.70
N ALA A 104 11.92 7.15 -2.09
CA ALA A 104 13.33 7.32 -1.70
C ALA A 104 13.50 7.42 -0.17
N GLY A 105 12.59 8.12 0.52
CA GLY A 105 12.64 8.22 1.98
C GLY A 105 12.31 6.91 2.66
N ILE A 106 11.37 6.14 2.16
CA ILE A 106 11.06 4.79 2.68
C ILE A 106 12.26 3.86 2.45
N GLU A 107 12.90 3.94 1.28
CA GLU A 107 14.10 3.16 0.98
C GLU A 107 15.27 3.51 1.91
N LEU A 108 15.42 4.80 2.28
CA LEU A 108 16.44 5.22 3.25
C LEU A 108 16.19 4.62 4.64
N ILE A 109 14.93 4.62 5.11
CA ILE A 109 14.55 3.97 6.37
C ILE A 109 14.85 2.47 6.32
N PHE A 110 14.55 1.84 5.20
CA PHE A 110 14.83 0.42 4.99
C PHE A 110 16.34 0.14 4.97
N LYS A 111 17.14 0.95 4.29
CA LYS A 111 18.61 0.86 4.30
C LYS A 111 19.18 0.94 5.71
N GLU A 112 18.67 1.88 6.51
CA GLU A 112 19.07 2.01 7.91
C GLU A 112 18.69 0.76 8.74
N SER A 113 17.54 0.16 8.48
CA SER A 113 17.16 -1.09 9.15
C SER A 113 18.12 -2.25 8.83
N ILE A 114 18.65 -2.32 7.60
CA ILE A 114 19.68 -3.31 7.23
C ILE A 114 20.99 -3.02 7.98
N ARG A 115 21.42 -1.76 8.00
CA ARG A 115 22.66 -1.33 8.71
C ARG A 115 22.65 -1.71 10.19
N ILE A 116 21.52 -1.54 10.86
CA ILE A 116 21.37 -1.86 12.30
C ILE A 116 21.54 -3.34 12.58
N ASN A 117 21.18 -4.23 11.65
CA ASN A 117 21.39 -5.67 11.79
C ASN A 117 22.87 -6.07 11.68
N GLY A 118 23.76 -5.18 11.22
CA GLY A 118 25.20 -5.38 11.20
C GLY A 118 25.61 -6.67 10.48
N LYS A 119 26.41 -7.53 11.14
CA LYS A 119 26.90 -8.79 10.55
C LYS A 119 25.80 -9.75 10.10
N ASP A 120 24.62 -9.70 10.72
CA ASP A 120 23.49 -10.56 10.33
C ASP A 120 22.91 -10.16 8.97
N GLY A 121 23.08 -8.90 8.55
CA GLY A 121 22.74 -8.40 7.24
C GLY A 121 23.84 -8.53 6.19
N ASP A 122 25.06 -8.91 6.55
CA ASP A 122 26.24 -9.01 5.65
C ASP A 122 26.46 -10.44 5.09
N ASP A 123 25.39 -11.25 5.04
CA ASP A 123 25.45 -12.58 4.41
C ASP A 123 25.42 -12.44 2.87
N SER A 124 26.42 -13.04 2.23
CA SER A 124 26.52 -13.04 0.76
C SER A 124 25.56 -14.02 0.07
N ASP A 125 24.93 -14.90 0.84
CA ASP A 125 23.99 -15.91 0.35
C ASP A 125 22.57 -15.49 0.68
N VAL A 126 21.74 -15.30 -0.36
CA VAL A 126 20.36 -14.84 -0.19
C VAL A 126 19.34 -15.87 -0.68
N SER A 127 18.13 -15.75 -0.18
CA SER A 127 16.96 -16.45 -0.71
C SER A 127 15.99 -15.42 -1.28
N VAL A 128 15.47 -15.68 -2.47
CA VAL A 128 14.52 -14.78 -3.15
C VAL A 128 13.23 -15.52 -3.40
N ASP A 129 12.13 -14.93 -2.99
CA ASP A 129 10.78 -15.44 -3.23
C ASP A 129 9.83 -14.31 -3.61
N THR A 130 8.75 -14.64 -4.32
CA THR A 130 7.67 -13.70 -4.59
C THR A 130 6.43 -14.03 -3.78
N THR A 131 5.90 -13.02 -3.15
CA THR A 131 4.63 -13.09 -2.45
C THR A 131 3.63 -12.09 -3.00
N VAL A 132 2.37 -12.20 -2.59
CA VAL A 132 1.34 -11.22 -2.92
C VAL A 132 1.10 -10.33 -1.70
N GLN A 133 1.36 -9.04 -1.87
CA GLN A 133 0.89 -8.03 -0.92
C GLN A 133 -0.59 -7.80 -1.17
N GLU A 134 -1.43 -8.48 -0.41
CA GLU A 134 -2.88 -8.31 -0.52
C GLU A 134 -3.31 -6.90 -0.13
N LYS A 135 -4.23 -6.35 -0.90
CA LYS A 135 -4.86 -5.07 -0.61
C LYS A 135 -6.22 -5.27 0.05
N ASN A 136 -6.57 -4.38 0.98
CA ASN A 136 -7.87 -4.42 1.64
C ASN A 136 -8.98 -3.98 0.69
N ILE A 137 -9.38 -4.90 -0.18
CA ILE A 137 -10.48 -4.70 -1.12
C ILE A 137 -11.58 -5.74 -0.89
N THR A 138 -12.83 -5.32 -1.06
CA THR A 138 -13.93 -6.29 -1.07
C THR A 138 -13.83 -7.18 -2.30
N PHE A 139 -14.10 -8.50 -2.18
CA PHE A 139 -14.06 -9.43 -3.32
C PHE A 139 -14.76 -8.81 -4.54
N PRO A 140 -14.03 -8.57 -5.63
CA PRO A 140 -14.51 -7.78 -6.76
C PRO A 140 -15.46 -8.58 -7.64
N THR A 141 -16.58 -7.96 -7.98
CA THR A 141 -17.45 -8.39 -9.07
C THR A 141 -17.81 -7.17 -9.90
N ASP A 142 -17.98 -7.34 -11.20
CA ASP A 142 -18.35 -6.21 -12.08
C ASP A 142 -19.59 -5.48 -11.57
N SER A 143 -20.59 -6.22 -11.05
CA SER A 143 -21.79 -5.61 -10.48
C SER A 143 -21.52 -4.75 -9.24
N LYS A 144 -20.60 -5.17 -8.35
CA LYS A 144 -20.19 -4.34 -7.20
C LYS A 144 -19.46 -3.08 -7.64
N LEU A 145 -18.59 -3.19 -8.65
CA LEU A 145 -17.89 -2.03 -9.23
C LEU A 145 -18.87 -1.04 -9.87
N HIS A 146 -19.82 -1.53 -10.65
CA HIS A 146 -20.85 -0.67 -11.24
C HIS A 146 -21.68 0.06 -10.16
N LYS A 147 -22.05 -0.61 -9.05
CA LYS A 147 -22.73 0.04 -7.92
C LYS A 147 -21.86 1.10 -7.24
N LYS A 148 -20.54 0.85 -7.09
CA LYS A 148 -19.58 1.84 -6.57
C LYS A 148 -19.47 3.05 -7.50
N ILE A 149 -19.46 2.85 -8.83
CA ILE A 149 -19.50 3.93 -9.81
C ILE A 149 -20.75 4.78 -9.62
N ILE A 150 -21.94 4.16 -9.53
CA ILE A 150 -23.20 4.87 -9.33
C ILE A 150 -23.13 5.72 -8.04
N LYS A 151 -22.68 5.13 -6.92
CA LYS A 151 -22.53 5.86 -5.67
C LYS A 151 -21.61 7.07 -5.84
N LYS A 152 -20.44 6.87 -6.45
CA LYS A 152 -19.48 7.96 -6.68
C LYS A 152 -20.04 9.05 -7.59
N CYS A 153 -20.79 8.69 -8.63
CA CYS A 153 -21.50 9.67 -9.47
C CYS A 153 -22.53 10.50 -8.68
N LEU A 154 -23.28 9.87 -7.78
CA LEU A 154 -24.22 10.57 -6.90
C LEU A 154 -23.50 11.50 -5.91
N ASP A 155 -22.34 11.08 -5.38
CA ASP A 155 -21.55 11.90 -4.49
C ASP A 155 -20.96 13.12 -5.22
N ILE A 156 -20.47 12.95 -6.46
CA ILE A 156 -19.99 14.04 -7.32
C ILE A 156 -21.12 15.01 -7.63
N SER A 157 -22.30 14.51 -8.03
CA SER A 157 -23.44 15.38 -8.36
C SER A 157 -23.87 16.25 -7.18
N LYS A 158 -23.84 15.69 -5.96
CA LYS A 158 -24.14 16.47 -4.74
C LYS A 158 -23.07 17.52 -4.47
N LYS A 159 -21.79 17.16 -4.59
CA LYS A 159 -20.68 18.08 -4.35
C LYS A 159 -20.68 19.27 -5.31
N GLU A 160 -20.97 19.01 -6.58
CA GLU A 160 -21.01 20.02 -7.64
C GLU A 160 -22.41 20.64 -7.83
N SER A 161 -23.36 20.35 -6.92
CA SER A 161 -24.74 20.86 -6.99
C SER A 161 -25.45 20.60 -8.33
N ILE A 162 -25.10 19.47 -9.00
CA ILE A 162 -25.68 19.08 -10.28
C ILE A 162 -27.00 18.32 -10.05
N THR A 163 -28.10 18.80 -10.61
CA THR A 163 -29.39 18.10 -10.60
C THR A 163 -29.40 17.01 -11.65
N LEU A 164 -29.34 15.75 -11.23
CA LEU A 164 -29.44 14.60 -12.13
C LEU A 164 -30.90 14.36 -12.54
N ARG A 165 -31.10 13.91 -13.76
CA ARG A 165 -32.45 13.54 -14.27
C ARG A 165 -33.07 12.44 -13.40
N GLN A 166 -32.27 11.51 -12.90
CA GLN A 166 -32.73 10.42 -12.06
C GLN A 166 -31.59 9.86 -11.18
N THR A 167 -31.81 9.69 -9.87
CA THR A 167 -30.83 9.12 -8.94
C THR A 167 -30.84 7.58 -8.91
N TYR A 168 -31.87 6.96 -9.45
CA TYR A 168 -32.05 5.50 -9.47
C TYR A 168 -32.06 4.79 -8.10
N THR A 169 -32.15 5.49 -6.99
CA THR A 169 -32.00 4.93 -5.63
C THR A 169 -33.00 3.79 -5.35
N ARG A 170 -34.30 4.02 -5.68
CA ARG A 170 -35.35 2.98 -5.51
C ARG A 170 -35.12 1.79 -6.44
N THR A 171 -34.77 2.06 -7.72
CA THR A 171 -34.46 1.02 -8.70
C THR A 171 -33.29 0.14 -8.27
N LEU A 172 -32.22 0.74 -7.73
CA LEU A 172 -31.06 -0.01 -7.26
C LEU A 172 -31.36 -0.91 -6.06
N LYS A 173 -32.23 -0.47 -5.14
CA LYS A 173 -32.73 -1.33 -4.04
C LYS A 173 -33.42 -2.58 -4.60
N LYS A 174 -34.36 -2.41 -5.55
CA LYS A 174 -35.05 -3.53 -6.21
C LYS A 174 -34.07 -4.46 -6.95
N LEU A 175 -33.15 -3.90 -7.75
CA LEU A 175 -32.16 -4.70 -8.46
C LEU A 175 -31.23 -5.46 -7.51
N SER A 176 -30.92 -4.91 -6.33
CA SER A 176 -30.13 -5.59 -5.31
C SER A 176 -30.86 -6.80 -4.73
N VAL A 177 -32.19 -6.74 -4.58
CA VAL A 177 -33.02 -7.90 -4.21
C VAL A 177 -32.99 -8.96 -5.30
N ASP A 178 -33.13 -8.53 -6.58
CA ASP A 178 -33.13 -9.44 -7.74
C ASP A 178 -31.76 -10.14 -7.92
N GLN A 179 -30.68 -9.61 -7.36
CA GLN A 179 -29.34 -10.20 -7.36
C GLN A 179 -29.08 -11.19 -6.23
N ARG A 180 -29.99 -11.28 -5.25
CA ARG A 180 -29.87 -12.28 -4.17
C ARG A 180 -30.00 -13.69 -4.73
N PHE A 181 -29.40 -14.64 -4.06
CA PHE A 181 -29.46 -16.06 -4.43
C PHE A 181 -29.12 -16.35 -5.92
N ARG A 182 -28.20 -15.55 -6.49
CA ARG A 182 -27.78 -15.64 -7.91
C ARG A 182 -27.26 -17.02 -8.34
N ASN A 183 -26.79 -17.84 -7.40
CA ASN A 183 -26.31 -19.20 -7.69
C ASN A 183 -27.43 -20.21 -7.83
N HIS A 184 -28.65 -19.86 -7.37
CA HIS A 184 -29.80 -20.73 -7.50
C HIS A 184 -30.28 -20.72 -8.97
N PRO A 185 -30.51 -21.88 -9.60
CA PRO A 185 -30.88 -22.00 -11.03
C PRO A 185 -32.05 -21.09 -11.44
N LYS A 186 -33.13 -21.07 -10.64
CA LYS A 186 -34.32 -20.22 -10.91
C LYS A 186 -34.05 -18.72 -10.88
N ASN A 187 -33.06 -18.26 -10.11
CA ASN A 187 -32.75 -16.83 -9.95
C ASN A 187 -31.64 -16.33 -10.86
N LYS A 188 -30.86 -17.23 -11.47
CA LYS A 188 -29.70 -16.90 -12.30
C LYS A 188 -30.01 -15.94 -13.46
N GLY A 189 -31.13 -16.17 -14.15
CA GLY A 189 -31.60 -15.32 -15.27
C GLY A 189 -31.99 -13.91 -14.80
N LYS A 190 -32.73 -13.83 -13.68
CA LYS A 190 -33.16 -12.56 -13.07
C LYS A 190 -31.98 -11.74 -12.58
N ALA A 191 -31.02 -12.38 -11.90
CA ALA A 191 -29.80 -11.73 -11.43
C ALA A 191 -28.94 -11.18 -12.58
N ARG A 192 -28.80 -11.93 -13.70
CA ARG A 192 -28.09 -11.46 -14.90
C ARG A 192 -28.77 -10.25 -15.56
N LYS A 193 -30.12 -10.23 -15.62
CA LYS A 193 -30.86 -9.06 -16.10
C LYS A 193 -30.63 -7.84 -15.20
N ALA A 194 -30.64 -8.05 -13.88
CA ALA A 194 -30.36 -6.99 -12.91
C ALA A 194 -28.92 -6.45 -13.06
N ASP A 195 -27.91 -7.32 -13.22
CA ASP A 195 -26.51 -6.89 -13.45
C ASP A 195 -26.36 -6.01 -14.69
N ARG A 196 -27.01 -6.40 -15.81
CA ARG A 196 -27.01 -5.60 -17.03
C ARG A 196 -27.66 -4.22 -16.81
N LYS A 197 -28.78 -4.17 -16.09
CA LYS A 197 -29.47 -2.91 -15.78
C LYS A 197 -28.63 -2.00 -14.88
N VAL A 198 -27.94 -2.55 -13.87
CA VAL A 198 -26.99 -1.80 -13.01
C VAL A 198 -25.87 -1.19 -13.87
N LYS A 199 -25.27 -1.97 -14.78
CA LYS A 199 -24.27 -1.46 -15.74
C LYS A 199 -24.78 -0.31 -16.59
N THR A 200 -26.00 -0.46 -17.15
CA THR A 200 -26.64 0.58 -17.97
C THR A 200 -26.86 1.87 -17.17
N ILE A 201 -27.33 1.76 -15.92
CA ILE A 201 -27.53 2.91 -15.03
C ILE A 201 -26.18 3.60 -14.75
N ALA A 202 -25.14 2.84 -14.42
CA ALA A 202 -23.81 3.41 -14.20
C ALA A 202 -23.32 4.20 -15.42
N GLY A 203 -23.40 3.63 -16.62
CA GLY A 203 -23.00 4.32 -17.83
C GLY A 203 -23.85 5.56 -18.17
N ARG A 204 -25.15 5.57 -17.82
CA ARG A 204 -26.01 6.76 -17.99
C ARG A 204 -25.54 7.89 -17.08
N LEU A 205 -25.30 7.61 -15.80
CA LEU A 205 -24.86 8.62 -14.83
C LEU A 205 -23.47 9.19 -15.17
N VAL A 206 -22.55 8.34 -15.61
CA VAL A 206 -21.22 8.80 -16.05
C VAL A 206 -21.36 9.78 -17.21
N ARG A 207 -22.07 9.43 -18.29
CA ARG A 207 -22.27 10.32 -19.44
C ARG A 207 -23.08 11.58 -19.11
N GLU A 208 -23.99 11.51 -18.15
CA GLU A 208 -24.74 12.67 -17.69
C GLU A 208 -23.82 13.67 -16.98
N LEU A 209 -22.98 13.20 -16.07
CA LEU A 209 -22.00 14.05 -15.37
C LEU A 209 -20.93 14.61 -16.31
N GLN A 210 -20.42 13.82 -17.24
CA GLN A 210 -19.45 14.30 -18.24
C GLN A 210 -20.01 15.48 -19.06
N ARG A 211 -21.29 15.42 -19.45
CA ARG A 211 -21.94 16.54 -20.18
C ARG A 211 -22.08 17.80 -19.33
N HIS A 212 -22.29 17.68 -18.01
CA HIS A 212 -22.39 18.83 -17.11
C HIS A 212 -21.04 19.42 -16.73
N LEU A 213 -20.02 18.59 -16.56
CA LEU A 213 -18.71 18.99 -16.04
C LEU A 213 -17.67 19.31 -17.12
N GLY A 214 -17.91 18.86 -18.37
CA GLY A 214 -16.95 19.02 -19.47
C GLY A 214 -15.71 18.13 -19.36
N GLU A 215 -14.87 18.17 -20.41
CA GLU A 215 -13.69 17.30 -20.54
C GLU A 215 -12.51 17.74 -19.66
N SER A 216 -12.42 19.02 -19.28
CA SER A 216 -11.34 19.57 -18.44
C SER A 216 -11.61 19.49 -16.94
N SER A 217 -12.53 18.63 -16.51
CA SER A 217 -12.92 18.57 -15.09
C SER A 217 -11.86 17.89 -14.22
N VAL A 218 -11.80 18.30 -12.94
CA VAL A 218 -10.98 17.65 -11.89
C VAL A 218 -11.32 16.15 -11.76
N TYR A 219 -12.47 15.75 -12.31
CA TYR A 219 -13.00 14.38 -12.27
C TYR A 219 -12.64 13.52 -13.48
N GLN A 220 -11.90 14.06 -14.48
CA GLN A 220 -11.59 13.31 -15.70
C GLN A 220 -10.92 11.95 -15.41
N LYS A 221 -9.95 11.91 -14.51
CA LYS A 221 -9.32 10.65 -14.09
C LYS A 221 -10.31 9.60 -13.55
N PHE A 222 -11.36 10.04 -12.86
CA PHE A 222 -12.42 9.15 -12.40
C PHE A 222 -13.30 8.66 -13.57
N PHE A 223 -13.62 9.53 -14.50
CA PHE A 223 -14.43 9.15 -15.67
C PHE A 223 -13.71 8.15 -16.55
N ASP A 224 -12.43 8.36 -16.83
CA ASP A 224 -11.59 7.41 -17.57
C ASP A 224 -11.55 6.03 -16.88
N LEU A 225 -11.41 6.01 -15.55
CA LEU A 225 -11.44 4.78 -14.78
C LEU A 225 -12.83 4.10 -14.84
N PHE A 226 -13.90 4.88 -14.75
CA PHE A 226 -15.27 4.35 -14.82
C PHE A 226 -15.56 3.75 -16.19
N GLU A 227 -15.13 4.41 -17.27
CA GLU A 227 -15.26 3.90 -18.63
C GLU A 227 -14.50 2.59 -18.85
N ARG A 228 -13.27 2.51 -18.34
CA ARG A 228 -12.50 1.25 -18.34
C ARG A 228 -13.24 0.12 -17.64
N VAL A 229 -13.83 0.38 -16.46
CA VAL A 229 -14.65 -0.61 -15.72
C VAL A 229 -15.91 -0.99 -16.48
N LEU A 230 -16.58 -0.02 -17.11
CA LEU A 230 -17.80 -0.26 -17.91
C LEU A 230 -17.49 -1.03 -19.20
N ALA A 231 -16.34 -0.82 -19.80
CA ALA A 231 -15.90 -1.53 -21.02
C ALA A 231 -15.38 -2.94 -20.75
N GLN A 232 -14.91 -3.25 -19.55
CA GLN A 232 -14.24 -4.52 -19.26
C GLN A 232 -15.16 -5.73 -19.43
N LYS A 233 -14.56 -6.83 -19.91
CA LYS A 233 -15.17 -8.14 -20.09
C LYS A 233 -14.51 -9.17 -19.18
N ARG A 234 -15.10 -10.37 -19.07
CA ARG A 234 -14.55 -11.45 -18.24
C ARG A 234 -13.08 -11.74 -18.56
N ASN A 235 -12.69 -11.75 -19.82
CA ASN A 235 -11.35 -12.11 -20.29
C ASN A 235 -10.46 -10.90 -20.65
N SER A 236 -10.80 -9.69 -20.20
CA SER A 236 -9.94 -8.51 -20.42
C SER A 236 -8.61 -8.68 -19.67
N LYS A 237 -7.47 -8.43 -20.35
CA LYS A 237 -6.13 -8.58 -19.77
C LYS A 237 -5.85 -7.57 -18.64
N SER A 238 -6.35 -6.34 -18.76
CA SER A 238 -6.10 -5.24 -17.80
C SER A 238 -7.36 -4.87 -17.05
N LYS A 239 -7.95 -5.82 -16.31
CA LYS A 239 -9.15 -5.57 -15.50
C LYS A 239 -8.85 -4.67 -14.31
N VAL A 240 -9.81 -3.80 -14.00
CA VAL A 240 -9.85 -3.04 -12.76
C VAL A 240 -10.65 -3.84 -11.74
N TYR A 241 -10.06 -4.09 -10.58
CA TYR A 241 -10.69 -4.85 -9.49
C TYR A 241 -11.14 -3.95 -8.34
N SER A 242 -10.62 -2.72 -8.24
CA SER A 242 -11.02 -1.73 -7.24
C SER A 242 -10.98 -0.33 -7.83
N LEU A 243 -11.93 0.54 -7.42
CA LEU A 243 -11.94 1.95 -7.86
C LEU A 243 -10.99 2.83 -7.03
N HIS A 244 -10.70 2.46 -5.80
CA HIS A 244 -9.78 3.21 -4.93
C HIS A 244 -8.33 2.71 -5.04
N GLU A 245 -8.14 1.47 -5.51
CA GLU A 245 -6.85 0.84 -5.75
C GLU A 245 -6.86 0.24 -7.17
N PRO A 246 -6.79 1.07 -8.23
CA PRO A 246 -6.98 0.62 -9.62
C PRO A 246 -5.84 -0.28 -10.12
N ASP A 247 -4.67 -0.23 -9.47
CA ASP A 247 -3.49 -1.01 -9.84
C ASP A 247 -3.45 -2.41 -9.24
N VAL A 248 -4.43 -2.75 -8.39
CA VAL A 248 -4.57 -4.10 -7.86
C VAL A 248 -4.81 -5.10 -8.98
N VAL A 249 -4.09 -6.21 -8.95
CA VAL A 249 -4.25 -7.33 -9.87
C VAL A 249 -4.83 -8.55 -9.16
N CYS A 250 -5.35 -9.48 -9.96
CA CYS A 250 -5.84 -10.77 -9.48
C CYS A 250 -4.76 -11.81 -9.77
N ILE A 251 -4.20 -12.38 -8.72
CA ILE A 251 -3.13 -13.38 -8.80
C ILE A 251 -3.70 -14.72 -8.36
N SER A 252 -3.53 -15.74 -9.21
CA SER A 252 -3.93 -17.12 -8.90
C SER A 252 -2.72 -17.88 -8.37
N LYS A 253 -2.76 -18.30 -7.10
CA LYS A 253 -1.68 -19.08 -6.47
C LYS A 253 -1.97 -20.58 -6.38
N GLY A 254 -3.04 -21.07 -6.99
CA GLY A 254 -3.40 -22.49 -6.96
C GLY A 254 -3.69 -23.08 -5.57
N LYS A 255 -3.80 -22.25 -4.54
CA LYS A 255 -4.11 -22.70 -3.17
C LYS A 255 -5.56 -23.19 -3.10
N GLU A 256 -5.79 -24.35 -2.46
CA GLU A 256 -7.09 -24.97 -2.35
C GLU A 256 -8.13 -24.06 -1.66
N HIS A 257 -7.73 -23.41 -0.56
CA HIS A 257 -8.63 -22.56 0.23
C HIS A 257 -8.83 -21.16 -0.36
N LYS A 258 -7.89 -20.65 -1.17
CA LYS A 258 -7.91 -19.28 -1.69
C LYS A 258 -7.36 -19.23 -3.11
N LYS A 259 -8.25 -19.43 -4.07
CA LYS A 259 -7.89 -19.49 -5.50
C LYS A 259 -7.32 -18.19 -6.04
N PHE A 260 -7.77 -17.04 -5.51
CA PHE A 260 -7.40 -15.71 -6.01
C PHE A 260 -6.99 -14.80 -4.86
N GLU A 261 -5.87 -14.15 -5.03
CA GLU A 261 -5.37 -13.07 -4.18
C GLU A 261 -5.43 -11.76 -4.95
N PHE A 262 -5.86 -10.69 -4.30
CA PHE A 262 -6.00 -9.37 -4.92
C PHE A 262 -5.00 -8.41 -4.29
N GLY A 263 -4.00 -8.02 -5.04
CA GLY A 263 -2.90 -7.20 -4.56
C GLY A 263 -1.85 -6.98 -5.63
N ASN A 264 -0.65 -6.68 -5.21
CA ASN A 264 0.51 -6.54 -6.07
C ASN A 264 1.53 -7.63 -5.69
N LYS A 265 2.31 -8.08 -6.65
CA LYS A 265 3.40 -9.01 -6.40
C LYS A 265 4.55 -8.27 -5.72
N VAL A 266 5.17 -8.88 -4.75
CA VAL A 266 6.38 -8.36 -4.08
C VAL A 266 7.45 -9.43 -4.14
N SER A 267 8.62 -9.08 -4.66
CA SER A 267 9.82 -9.90 -4.52
C SER A 267 10.52 -9.54 -3.22
N VAL A 268 10.78 -10.54 -2.41
CA VAL A 268 11.42 -10.43 -1.09
C VAL A 268 12.77 -11.12 -1.16
N VAL A 269 13.82 -10.42 -0.70
CA VAL A 269 15.18 -10.96 -0.62
C VAL A 269 15.61 -10.97 0.84
N ILE A 270 15.97 -12.13 1.34
CA ILE A 270 16.42 -12.34 2.72
C ILE A 270 17.78 -13.02 2.76
N THR A 271 18.57 -12.74 3.79
CA THR A 271 19.78 -13.51 4.08
C THR A 271 19.41 -14.97 4.35
N ARG A 272 20.21 -15.90 3.85
CA ARG A 272 19.89 -17.33 3.95
C ARG A 272 20.10 -17.90 5.36
N LYS A 273 21.08 -17.39 6.10
CA LYS A 273 21.41 -17.88 7.45
C LYS A 273 20.61 -17.21 8.54
N THR A 274 20.46 -15.89 8.45
CA THR A 274 19.90 -15.09 9.55
C THR A 274 18.47 -14.64 9.31
N GLY A 275 17.97 -14.71 8.05
CA GLY A 275 16.61 -14.30 7.69
C GLY A 275 16.41 -12.78 7.69
N VAL A 276 17.48 -12.00 7.67
CA VAL A 276 17.38 -10.53 7.58
C VAL A 276 16.86 -10.12 6.21
N LEU A 277 15.87 -9.24 6.17
CA LEU A 277 15.31 -8.70 4.95
C LEU A 277 16.29 -7.69 4.33
N LEU A 278 16.78 -7.98 3.13
CA LEU A 278 17.72 -7.14 2.38
C LEU A 278 17.05 -6.41 1.20
N GLY A 279 15.94 -6.91 0.69
CA GLY A 279 15.22 -6.33 -0.44
C GLY A 279 13.73 -6.62 -0.37
N ALA A 280 12.92 -5.64 -0.78
CA ALA A 280 11.48 -5.76 -0.94
C ALA A 280 11.04 -4.85 -2.08
N LEU A 281 10.77 -5.42 -3.26
CA LEU A 281 10.42 -4.66 -4.46
C LEU A 281 9.04 -5.06 -4.97
N GLY A 282 8.17 -4.06 -5.15
CA GLY A 282 6.80 -4.24 -5.62
C GLY A 282 6.73 -4.28 -7.15
N PHE A 283 5.91 -5.21 -7.67
CA PHE A 283 5.62 -5.38 -9.09
C PHE A 283 4.12 -5.46 -9.28
N ARG A 284 3.63 -5.07 -10.45
CA ARG A 284 2.19 -5.17 -10.72
C ARG A 284 1.76 -6.63 -10.88
N ASN A 285 2.29 -7.34 -11.85
CA ASN A 285 2.03 -8.77 -12.12
C ASN A 285 3.07 -9.35 -13.07
N GLU A 286 4.34 -9.01 -12.90
CA GLU A 286 5.43 -9.55 -13.70
C GLU A 286 5.60 -11.05 -13.41
N PHE A 287 6.17 -11.78 -14.38
CA PHE A 287 6.58 -13.16 -14.18
C PHE A 287 7.78 -13.21 -13.20
N ASP A 288 7.85 -14.22 -12.34
CA ASP A 288 8.84 -14.29 -11.26
C ASP A 288 10.29 -14.17 -11.78
N GLY A 289 10.61 -14.83 -12.88
CA GLY A 289 11.92 -14.72 -13.51
C GLY A 289 12.32 -13.28 -13.92
N HIS A 290 11.36 -12.42 -14.25
CA HIS A 290 11.62 -11.03 -14.60
C HIS A 290 11.78 -10.12 -13.38
N THR A 291 11.34 -10.55 -12.19
CA THR A 291 11.47 -9.77 -10.96
C THR A 291 12.82 -9.95 -10.28
N LEU A 292 13.59 -10.98 -10.65
CA LEU A 292 14.82 -11.37 -9.98
C LEU A 292 15.93 -10.33 -10.15
N GLN A 293 16.22 -9.91 -11.38
CA GLN A 293 17.26 -8.93 -11.64
C GLN A 293 17.03 -7.57 -10.94
N PRO A 294 15.83 -6.95 -11.02
CA PRO A 294 15.54 -5.73 -10.27
C PRO A 294 15.63 -5.91 -8.75
N ALA A 295 15.21 -7.07 -8.21
CA ALA A 295 15.29 -7.35 -6.78
C ALA A 295 16.74 -7.45 -6.29
N LEU A 296 17.61 -8.14 -7.04
CA LEU A 296 19.05 -8.23 -6.71
C LEU A 296 19.74 -6.87 -6.86
N ALA A 297 19.39 -6.08 -7.87
CA ALA A 297 19.90 -4.70 -8.03
C ALA A 297 19.50 -3.79 -6.85
N GLN A 298 18.28 -3.95 -6.30
CA GLN A 298 17.89 -3.24 -5.08
C GLN A 298 18.78 -3.64 -3.89
N VAL A 299 19.06 -4.92 -3.71
CA VAL A 299 19.96 -5.39 -2.62
C VAL A 299 21.34 -4.77 -2.77
N GLU A 300 21.92 -4.81 -3.96
CA GLU A 300 23.22 -4.19 -4.23
C GLU A 300 23.22 -2.68 -3.92
N LYS A 301 22.19 -1.96 -4.31
CA LYS A 301 22.00 -0.54 -4.00
C LYS A 301 21.94 -0.27 -2.49
N LEU A 302 21.22 -1.12 -1.74
CA LEU A 302 21.00 -0.93 -0.30
C LEU A 302 22.19 -1.35 0.54
N THR A 303 22.88 -2.44 0.17
CA THR A 303 23.98 -3.01 0.93
C THR A 303 25.37 -2.56 0.43
N GLY A 304 25.44 -2.03 -0.79
CA GLY A 304 26.70 -1.69 -1.48
C GLY A 304 27.45 -2.90 -2.05
N LYS A 305 26.86 -4.10 -2.01
CA LYS A 305 27.49 -5.34 -2.49
C LYS A 305 26.43 -6.22 -3.17
N ALA A 306 26.79 -6.82 -4.32
CA ALA A 306 25.98 -7.84 -4.94
C ALA A 306 26.06 -9.16 -4.14
N PRO A 307 24.94 -9.87 -3.95
CA PRO A 307 24.99 -11.23 -3.35
C PRO A 307 25.83 -12.19 -4.20
N LYS A 308 26.55 -13.12 -3.57
CA LYS A 308 27.30 -14.17 -4.29
C LYS A 308 26.36 -15.24 -4.84
N THR A 309 25.41 -15.68 -4.03
CA THR A 309 24.43 -16.70 -4.43
C THR A 309 23.01 -16.27 -4.11
N ALA A 310 22.07 -16.66 -4.95
CA ALA A 310 20.64 -16.45 -4.72
C ALA A 310 19.89 -17.78 -4.91
N ALA A 311 19.35 -18.31 -3.83
CA ALA A 311 18.47 -19.47 -3.87
C ALA A 311 17.05 -19.01 -4.25
N VAL A 312 16.49 -19.64 -5.29
CA VAL A 312 15.18 -19.32 -5.84
C VAL A 312 14.33 -20.57 -6.02
N ASP A 313 13.03 -20.40 -6.14
CA ASP A 313 12.14 -21.50 -6.46
C ASP A 313 12.16 -21.88 -7.97
N ARG A 314 11.45 -22.96 -8.33
CA ARG A 314 11.35 -23.42 -9.73
C ARG A 314 10.66 -22.43 -10.67
N GLY A 315 10.00 -21.41 -10.16
CA GLY A 315 9.36 -20.34 -10.93
C GLY A 315 10.34 -19.42 -11.66
N TYR A 316 11.61 -19.40 -11.23
CA TYR A 316 12.69 -18.57 -11.80
C TYR A 316 13.57 -19.30 -12.84
N ARG A 317 13.08 -20.37 -13.42
CA ARG A 317 13.85 -21.22 -14.38
C ARG A 317 14.46 -20.39 -15.52
N GLY A 318 15.68 -20.77 -15.91
CA GLY A 318 16.41 -20.19 -17.04
C GLY A 318 17.49 -19.18 -16.65
N ASN A 319 17.53 -18.71 -15.41
CA ASN A 319 18.59 -17.84 -14.93
C ASN A 319 19.64 -18.68 -14.19
N ILE A 320 20.85 -18.77 -14.73
CA ILE A 320 21.99 -19.45 -14.07
C ILE A 320 22.85 -18.41 -13.33
N LYS A 321 22.93 -17.20 -13.87
CA LYS A 321 23.71 -16.09 -13.30
C LYS A 321 23.05 -14.75 -13.66
N ILE A 322 23.04 -13.81 -12.72
CA ILE A 322 22.60 -12.43 -12.93
C ILE A 322 23.69 -11.51 -12.38
N GLY A 323 24.37 -10.76 -13.29
CA GLY A 323 25.55 -9.99 -12.89
C GLY A 323 26.62 -10.91 -12.27
N GLU A 324 27.02 -10.63 -11.03
CA GLU A 324 27.96 -11.46 -10.29
C GLU A 324 27.30 -12.57 -9.45
N THR A 325 25.96 -12.56 -9.32
CA THR A 325 25.21 -13.48 -8.47
C THR A 325 24.91 -14.79 -9.21
N SER A 326 25.33 -15.92 -8.62
CA SER A 326 24.98 -17.28 -9.09
C SER A 326 23.60 -17.67 -8.57
N ILE A 327 22.75 -18.23 -9.44
CA ILE A 327 21.38 -18.64 -9.10
C ILE A 327 21.36 -20.15 -8.81
N LEU A 328 20.79 -20.51 -7.63
CA LEU A 328 20.75 -21.90 -7.12
C LEU A 328 19.34 -22.47 -7.15
#